data_c58d9b39215ed2ea23767919639a771e
#
_entry.id   c58d9b39215ed2ea23767919639a771e
#
_cell.length_a   1.000
_cell.length_b   1.000
_cell.length_c   1.000
_cell.angle_alpha   90.00
_cell.angle_beta   90.00
_cell.angle_gamma   90.00
#
_symmetry.space_group_name_H-M   'P 1'
#
loop_
_entity.id
_entity.type
_entity.pdbx_description
1 polymer ?
#
loop_
_entity_poly.entity_id
_entity_poly.type
_entity_poly.pdbx_seq_one_letter_code
_entity_poly.pdbx_strand_id
1 'polypeptide(L)'
;MATIEKLHFTTNAKLGQLIGRELITNNIAAVFELIKNSYDAFATEVTIELKDFDIQEEDVKDIKKASKSDKRISNDQSAIIISDNGKGMTKKEIKDRWMVIGTTSKENIIREETVRRSKRIARIINGEKGIGRFGCDRLGAVLNMISVGGDGEERNLLTVNWDEFEEHDITLQEIEIEVQTEQLSEKEETGLMLEISHLRDVWTKKDLHTLYDQLQKLI
;
A
#
# COMPACT_ATOMS: atom_id res chain seq x y z
N MET A 1 0.83 -29.52 -45.11
CA MET A 1 1.80 -28.52 -44.63
C MET A 1 1.45 -28.20 -43.19
N ALA A 2 2.40 -28.22 -42.28
CA ALA A 2 2.14 -27.81 -40.89
C ALA A 2 2.09 -26.28 -40.84
N THR A 3 1.06 -25.73 -40.16
CA THR A 3 0.92 -24.28 -39.89
C THR A 3 1.59 -24.02 -38.55
N ILE A 4 2.46 -23.02 -38.48
CA ILE A 4 3.09 -22.58 -37.24
C ILE A 4 2.39 -21.29 -36.83
N GLU A 5 1.77 -21.28 -35.65
CA GLU A 5 1.17 -20.11 -35.02
C GLU A 5 1.95 -19.76 -33.74
N LYS A 6 2.14 -18.47 -33.49
CA LYS A 6 2.77 -17.99 -32.26
C LYS A 6 1.66 -17.52 -31.31
N LEU A 7 1.59 -18.15 -30.14
CA LEU A 7 0.64 -17.79 -29.08
C LEU A 7 1.37 -17.05 -27.95
N HIS A 8 0.67 -16.18 -27.27
CA HIS A 8 1.15 -15.42 -26.13
C HIS A 8 0.30 -15.74 -24.89
N PHE A 9 0.94 -15.78 -23.73
CA PHE A 9 0.19 -15.79 -22.47
C PHE A 9 -0.46 -14.43 -22.25
N THR A 10 -1.72 -14.44 -21.79
CA THR A 10 -2.46 -13.26 -21.33
C THR A 10 -2.70 -13.37 -19.84
N THR A 11 -2.78 -12.23 -19.15
CA THR A 11 -2.96 -12.19 -17.71
C THR A 11 -4.38 -11.77 -17.38
N ASN A 12 -5.18 -12.69 -16.81
CA ASN A 12 -6.50 -12.37 -16.29
C ASN A 12 -6.37 -11.39 -15.09
N ALA A 13 -7.32 -10.46 -14.96
CA ALA A 13 -7.34 -9.47 -13.90
C ALA A 13 -7.32 -10.09 -12.49
N LYS A 14 -7.92 -11.27 -12.31
CA LYS A 14 -7.91 -12.04 -11.05
C LYS A 14 -6.52 -12.38 -10.52
N LEU A 15 -5.46 -12.28 -11.34
CA LEU A 15 -4.10 -12.48 -10.82
C LEU A 15 -3.76 -11.46 -9.72
N GLY A 16 -4.25 -10.22 -9.84
CA GLY A 16 -4.09 -9.21 -8.78
C GLY A 16 -4.68 -9.67 -7.45
N GLN A 17 -5.90 -10.23 -7.49
CA GLN A 17 -6.57 -10.80 -6.33
C GLN A 17 -5.80 -11.96 -5.70
N LEU A 18 -5.35 -12.93 -6.53
CA LEU A 18 -4.55 -14.05 -6.05
C LEU A 18 -3.28 -13.58 -5.32
N ILE A 19 -2.59 -12.59 -5.88
CA ILE A 19 -1.39 -12.01 -5.28
C ILE A 19 -1.72 -11.29 -3.96
N GLY A 20 -2.75 -10.45 -3.93
CA GLY A 20 -3.10 -9.64 -2.76
C GLY A 20 -3.70 -10.45 -1.63
N ARG A 21 -4.67 -11.29 -1.93
CA ARG A 21 -5.47 -11.97 -0.90
C ARG A 21 -4.92 -13.33 -0.50
N GLU A 22 -4.29 -14.07 -1.40
CA GLU A 22 -3.80 -15.41 -1.10
C GLU A 22 -2.34 -15.42 -0.64
N LEU A 23 -1.47 -14.57 -1.20
CA LEU A 23 -0.07 -14.50 -0.80
C LEU A 23 0.15 -13.68 0.47
N ILE A 24 -0.72 -12.71 0.77
CA ILE A 24 -0.65 -11.93 2.00
C ILE A 24 -1.56 -12.57 3.05
N THR A 25 -0.97 -13.22 4.03
CA THR A 25 -1.63 -14.17 4.92
C THR A 25 -2.71 -13.56 5.83
N ASN A 26 -2.58 -12.27 6.22
CA ASN A 26 -3.52 -11.59 7.11
C ASN A 26 -3.38 -10.08 7.03
N ASN A 27 -4.32 -9.35 7.66
CA ASN A 27 -4.36 -7.88 7.65
C ASN A 27 -3.11 -7.23 8.26
N ILE A 28 -2.57 -7.81 9.33
CA ILE A 28 -1.38 -7.28 9.98
C ILE A 28 -0.18 -7.39 9.04
N ALA A 29 -0.01 -8.52 8.36
CA ALA A 29 1.04 -8.69 7.35
C ALA A 29 0.88 -7.68 6.19
N ALA A 30 -0.36 -7.41 5.75
CA ALA A 30 -0.63 -6.40 4.73
C ALA A 30 -0.17 -4.99 5.15
N VAL A 31 -0.52 -4.56 6.37
CA VAL A 31 -0.06 -3.27 6.91
C VAL A 31 1.48 -3.21 6.95
N PHE A 32 2.13 -4.30 7.38
CA PHE A 32 3.60 -4.36 7.43
C PHE A 32 4.25 -4.24 6.05
N GLU A 33 3.69 -4.87 5.03
CA GLU A 33 4.20 -4.72 3.66
C GLU A 33 4.09 -3.26 3.16
N LEU A 34 3.01 -2.55 3.53
CA LEU A 34 2.87 -1.14 3.19
C LEU A 34 3.89 -0.27 3.94
N ILE A 35 4.13 -0.53 5.23
CA ILE A 35 5.17 0.16 6.02
C ILE A 35 6.57 -0.08 5.43
N LYS A 36 6.88 -1.31 4.98
CA LYS A 36 8.14 -1.60 4.29
C LYS A 36 8.30 -0.79 3.01
N ASN A 37 7.21 -0.57 2.26
CA ASN A 37 7.25 0.29 1.08
C ASN A 37 7.59 1.73 1.47
N SER A 38 7.03 2.26 2.56
CA SER A 38 7.39 3.58 3.09
C SER A 38 8.87 3.65 3.51
N TYR A 39 9.38 2.59 4.16
CA TYR A 39 10.82 2.50 4.47
C TYR A 39 11.66 2.52 3.19
N ASP A 40 11.30 1.76 2.17
CA ASP A 40 11.99 1.73 0.88
C ASP A 40 11.91 3.08 0.15
N ALA A 41 10.84 3.86 0.39
CA ALA A 41 10.67 5.23 -0.11
C ALA A 41 11.44 6.29 0.71
N PHE A 42 12.30 5.87 1.64
CA PHE A 42 13.08 6.75 2.52
C PHE A 42 12.25 7.60 3.47
N ALA A 43 11.05 7.16 3.83
CA ALA A 43 10.26 7.81 4.87
C ALA A 43 11.00 7.78 6.22
N THR A 44 10.96 8.87 6.95
CA THR A 44 11.47 8.97 8.32
C THR A 44 10.34 8.88 9.34
N GLU A 45 9.10 8.98 8.87
CA GLU A 45 7.89 8.91 9.65
C GLU A 45 6.81 8.19 8.84
N VAL A 46 6.09 7.29 9.50
CA VAL A 46 4.91 6.62 8.97
C VAL A 46 3.80 6.73 10.01
N THR A 47 2.66 7.24 9.59
CA THR A 47 1.46 7.35 10.43
C THR A 47 0.43 6.33 9.99
N ILE A 48 -0.17 5.62 10.94
CA ILE A 48 -1.30 4.73 10.70
C ILE A 48 -2.48 5.28 11.48
N GLU A 49 -3.54 5.66 10.77
CA GLU A 49 -4.79 6.10 11.35
C GLU A 49 -5.88 5.06 11.11
N LEU A 50 -6.60 4.71 12.16
CA LEU A 50 -7.78 3.84 12.13
C LEU A 50 -9.02 4.75 12.19
N LYS A 51 -9.47 5.23 11.04
CA LYS A 51 -10.58 6.17 10.91
C LYS A 51 -11.91 5.47 11.13
N ASP A 52 -12.79 6.06 11.93
CA ASP A 52 -14.14 5.57 12.23
C ASP A 52 -14.17 4.15 12.83
N PHE A 53 -13.13 3.79 13.59
CA PHE A 53 -13.11 2.59 14.42
C PHE A 53 -13.68 2.89 15.83
N ASP A 54 -14.44 1.94 16.39
CA ASP A 54 -14.95 2.02 17.78
C ASP A 54 -13.82 1.70 18.79
N ILE A 55 -12.87 2.62 18.93
CA ILE A 55 -11.73 2.51 19.84
C ILE A 55 -11.99 3.46 21.02
N GLN A 56 -12.03 2.91 22.23
CA GLN A 56 -12.25 3.70 23.46
C GLN A 56 -10.90 4.13 24.06
N GLU A 57 -10.90 5.20 24.86
CA GLU A 57 -9.68 5.64 25.55
C GLU A 57 -9.02 4.55 26.41
N GLU A 58 -9.81 3.66 26.98
CA GLU A 58 -9.34 2.52 27.77
C GLU A 58 -8.57 1.50 26.91
N ASP A 59 -8.98 1.30 25.65
CA ASP A 59 -8.29 0.42 24.73
C ASP A 59 -6.89 0.94 24.40
N VAL A 60 -6.72 2.25 24.31
CA VAL A 60 -5.44 2.91 24.08
C VAL A 60 -4.56 2.86 25.34
N LYS A 61 -5.13 3.11 26.52
CA LYS A 61 -4.39 3.04 27.81
C LYS A 61 -3.89 1.63 28.09
N ASP A 62 -4.67 0.62 27.75
CA ASP A 62 -4.34 -0.79 27.97
C ASP A 62 -3.71 -1.48 26.74
N ILE A 63 -3.36 -0.72 25.70
CA ILE A 63 -2.86 -1.28 24.44
C ILE A 63 -1.61 -2.17 24.60
N LYS A 64 -0.83 -1.94 25.67
CA LYS A 64 0.33 -2.79 26.02
C LYS A 64 -0.05 -4.12 26.65
N LYS A 65 -1.31 -4.31 27.06
CA LYS A 65 -1.79 -5.57 27.62
C LYS A 65 -2.44 -6.36 26.49
N ALA A 66 -1.90 -7.54 26.18
CA ALA A 66 -2.45 -8.40 25.15
C ALA A 66 -3.96 -8.61 25.36
N SER A 67 -4.78 -8.20 24.42
CA SER A 67 -6.21 -8.44 24.43
C SER A 67 -6.52 -9.77 23.76
N LYS A 68 -7.38 -10.55 24.39
CA LYS A 68 -8.00 -11.75 23.81
C LYS A 68 -9.43 -11.47 23.33
N SER A 69 -9.85 -10.20 23.37
CA SER A 69 -11.22 -9.82 23.04
C SER A 69 -11.42 -9.79 21.53
N ASP A 70 -12.36 -10.61 21.06
CA ASP A 70 -12.84 -10.61 19.69
C ASP A 70 -13.97 -9.56 19.47
N LYS A 71 -14.10 -8.55 20.39
CA LYS A 71 -15.03 -7.45 20.19
C LYS A 71 -14.66 -6.72 18.90
N ARG A 72 -15.61 -6.63 17.96
CA ARG A 72 -15.50 -5.88 16.73
C ARG A 72 -15.30 -4.39 17.04
N ILE A 73 -14.36 -3.77 16.36
CA ILE A 73 -14.07 -2.32 16.45
C ILE A 73 -14.21 -1.63 15.09
N SER A 74 -14.29 -2.36 13.97
CA SER A 74 -14.55 -1.79 12.66
C SER A 74 -16.02 -1.85 12.29
N ASN A 75 -16.45 -0.96 11.41
CA ASN A 75 -17.79 -0.92 10.81
C ASN A 75 -17.67 -0.58 9.31
N ASP A 76 -18.81 -0.42 8.62
CA ASP A 76 -18.83 -0.21 7.17
C ASP A 76 -18.27 1.17 6.73
N GLN A 77 -18.08 2.11 7.67
CA GLN A 77 -17.47 3.42 7.42
C GLN A 77 -15.98 3.43 7.77
N SER A 78 -15.49 2.39 8.44
CA SER A 78 -14.11 2.33 8.88
C SER A 78 -13.14 2.30 7.71
N ALA A 79 -12.05 3.06 7.83
CA ALA A 79 -10.95 3.09 6.89
C ALA A 79 -9.59 3.03 7.60
N ILE A 80 -8.60 2.48 6.92
CA ILE A 80 -7.20 2.48 7.36
C ILE A 80 -6.45 3.48 6.50
N ILE A 81 -5.85 4.49 7.13
CA ILE A 81 -5.04 5.48 6.43
C ILE A 81 -3.58 5.25 6.81
N ILE A 82 -2.74 5.06 5.81
CA ILE A 82 -1.29 4.95 5.98
C ILE A 82 -0.64 6.09 5.24
N SER A 83 0.06 6.95 5.98
CA SER A 83 0.74 8.13 5.42
C SER A 83 2.22 8.09 5.75
N ASP A 84 3.04 8.48 4.79
CA ASP A 84 4.49 8.61 4.99
C ASP A 84 5.03 9.93 4.41
N ASN A 85 6.19 10.33 4.91
CA ASN A 85 6.94 11.48 4.43
C ASN A 85 8.11 11.06 3.53
N GLY A 86 7.97 9.96 2.80
CA GLY A 86 8.96 9.44 1.88
C GLY A 86 9.12 10.30 0.61
N LYS A 87 9.76 9.73 -0.42
CA LYS A 87 9.99 10.43 -1.70
C LYS A 87 8.70 10.74 -2.48
N GLY A 88 7.60 10.06 -2.16
CA GLY A 88 6.41 10.04 -3.00
C GLY A 88 6.70 9.47 -4.40
N MET A 89 5.77 9.69 -5.31
CA MET A 89 5.89 9.24 -6.71
C MET A 89 5.35 10.30 -7.65
N THR A 90 6.09 10.58 -8.71
CA THR A 90 5.60 11.30 -9.87
C THR A 90 4.63 10.43 -10.68
N LYS A 91 3.82 11.04 -11.57
CA LYS A 91 2.96 10.29 -12.50
C LYS A 91 3.76 9.26 -13.31
N LYS A 92 4.97 9.62 -13.73
CA LYS A 92 5.86 8.71 -14.44
C LYS A 92 6.23 7.50 -13.57
N GLU A 93 6.57 7.71 -12.31
CA GLU A 93 6.92 6.61 -11.38
C GLU A 93 5.71 5.77 -11.02
N ILE A 94 4.51 6.36 -10.88
CA ILE A 94 3.25 5.61 -10.73
C ILE A 94 3.09 4.67 -11.92
N LYS A 95 3.17 5.20 -13.15
CA LYS A 95 3.03 4.40 -14.38
C LYS A 95 4.10 3.30 -14.49
N ASP A 96 5.37 3.64 -14.31
CA ASP A 96 6.49 2.76 -14.64
C ASP A 96 6.82 1.77 -13.53
N ARG A 97 6.38 2.03 -12.28
CA ARG A 97 6.71 1.22 -11.11
C ARG A 97 5.49 0.73 -10.35
N TRP A 98 4.55 1.64 -10.00
CA TRP A 98 3.41 1.26 -9.17
C TRP A 98 2.37 0.47 -9.95
N MET A 99 2.12 0.79 -11.22
CA MET A 99 1.20 0.05 -12.10
C MET A 99 1.80 -1.24 -12.66
N VAL A 100 3.09 -1.47 -12.58
CA VAL A 100 3.75 -2.66 -13.15
C VAL A 100 3.88 -3.76 -12.10
N ILE A 101 3.25 -4.90 -12.33
CA ILE A 101 3.26 -6.07 -11.43
C ILE A 101 4.52 -6.91 -11.69
N GLY A 102 5.16 -7.39 -10.61
CA GLY A 102 6.30 -8.29 -10.71
C GLY A 102 7.57 -7.65 -11.27
N THR A 103 7.82 -6.38 -10.91
CA THR A 103 9.05 -5.71 -11.33
C THR A 103 10.27 -6.30 -10.63
N THR A 104 11.33 -6.59 -11.40
CA THR A 104 12.66 -6.95 -10.91
C THR A 104 13.51 -5.72 -10.57
N SER A 105 12.93 -4.52 -10.62
CA SER A 105 13.64 -3.24 -10.47
C SER A 105 14.38 -3.09 -9.13
N LYS A 106 14.02 -3.90 -8.12
CA LYS A 106 14.65 -3.90 -6.80
C LYS A 106 15.70 -5.00 -6.62
N GLU A 107 15.77 -6.01 -7.48
CA GLU A 107 16.73 -7.13 -7.35
C GLU A 107 18.19 -6.70 -7.45
N ASN A 108 18.46 -5.58 -8.12
CA ASN A 108 19.82 -5.05 -8.33
C ASN A 108 20.17 -3.91 -7.36
N ILE A 109 19.26 -3.48 -6.47
CA ILE A 109 19.49 -2.36 -5.57
C ILE A 109 19.68 -2.90 -4.15
N ILE A 110 20.92 -3.23 -3.83
CA ILE A 110 21.30 -3.71 -2.48
C ILE A 110 21.34 -2.54 -1.50
N ARG A 111 21.64 -1.33 -1.99
CA ARG A 111 21.76 -0.13 -1.16
C ARG A 111 21.46 1.13 -1.97
N GLU A 112 20.50 1.92 -1.51
CA GLU A 112 20.27 3.27 -2.01
C GLU A 112 20.71 4.32 -0.99
N GLU A 113 21.22 5.43 -1.49
CA GLU A 113 21.53 6.60 -0.69
C GLU A 113 20.76 7.82 -1.23
N THR A 114 20.23 8.63 -0.33
CA THR A 114 19.58 9.88 -0.68
C THR A 114 19.84 10.95 0.36
N VAL A 115 19.70 12.20 -0.03
CA VAL A 115 19.70 13.31 0.92
C VAL A 115 18.27 13.77 1.14
N ARG A 116 17.80 13.68 2.38
CA ARG A 116 16.48 14.12 2.77
C ARG A 116 16.59 15.05 3.99
N ARG A 117 15.88 16.19 3.95
CA ARG A 117 15.92 17.18 5.04
C ARG A 117 17.37 17.45 5.50
N SER A 118 18.28 17.63 4.54
CA SER A 118 19.73 17.87 4.77
C SER A 118 20.48 16.73 5.45
N LYS A 119 19.91 15.53 5.54
CA LYS A 119 20.59 14.32 6.06
C LYS A 119 20.80 13.31 4.94
N ARG A 120 22.01 12.74 4.88
CA ARG A 120 22.29 11.59 4.01
C ARG A 120 21.77 10.33 4.67
N ILE A 121 20.86 9.64 3.97
CA ILE A 121 20.25 8.40 4.44
C ILE A 121 20.63 7.29 3.47
N ALA A 122 21.18 6.18 4.01
CA ALA A 122 21.46 4.98 3.26
C ALA A 122 20.58 3.84 3.79
N ARG A 123 19.91 3.11 2.89
CA ARG A 123 19.03 2.00 3.25
C ARG A 123 19.26 0.79 2.36
N ILE A 124 19.06 -0.38 2.94
CA ILE A 124 18.95 -1.62 2.19
C ILE A 124 17.48 -1.75 1.80
N ILE A 125 17.21 -1.84 0.50
CA ILE A 125 15.85 -1.95 -0.02
C ILE A 125 15.37 -3.39 0.15
N ASN A 126 14.27 -3.59 0.87
CA ASN A 126 13.76 -4.91 1.26
C ASN A 126 12.59 -5.42 0.40
N GLY A 127 12.05 -4.62 -0.50
CA GLY A 127 10.90 -5.00 -1.32
C GLY A 127 11.28 -5.86 -2.53
N GLU A 128 11.38 -7.16 -2.37
CA GLU A 128 11.90 -8.07 -3.40
C GLU A 128 10.92 -8.39 -4.54
N LYS A 129 9.61 -8.37 -4.31
CA LYS A 129 8.64 -9.00 -5.23
C LYS A 129 7.75 -8.04 -6.02
N GLY A 130 7.72 -6.75 -5.70
CA GLY A 130 6.81 -5.78 -6.34
C GLY A 130 5.31 -6.06 -6.14
N ILE A 131 4.96 -6.86 -5.13
CA ILE A 131 3.58 -7.27 -4.82
C ILE A 131 3.00 -6.56 -3.60
N GLY A 132 3.80 -5.83 -2.81
CA GLY A 132 3.38 -5.20 -1.55
C GLY A 132 2.19 -4.24 -1.70
N ARG A 133 2.00 -3.63 -2.89
CA ARG A 133 0.84 -2.77 -3.20
C ARG A 133 -0.50 -3.51 -3.12
N PHE A 134 -0.52 -4.80 -3.39
CA PHE A 134 -1.71 -5.64 -3.24
C PHE A 134 -2.10 -5.88 -1.77
N GLY A 135 -1.26 -5.44 -0.81
CA GLY A 135 -1.67 -5.32 0.58
C GLY A 135 -2.89 -4.42 0.76
N CYS A 136 -3.06 -3.41 -0.12
CA CYS A 136 -4.26 -2.57 -0.11
C CYS A 136 -5.51 -3.39 -0.43
N ASP A 137 -5.48 -4.26 -1.47
CA ASP A 137 -6.59 -5.15 -1.80
C ASP A 137 -6.91 -6.15 -0.67
N ARG A 138 -5.88 -6.64 0.03
CA ARG A 138 -6.09 -7.52 1.20
C ARG A 138 -6.85 -6.82 2.32
N LEU A 139 -6.62 -5.52 2.51
CA LEU A 139 -7.22 -4.74 3.58
C LEU A 139 -8.63 -4.25 3.23
N GLY A 140 -8.85 -3.74 2.01
CA GLY A 140 -10.13 -3.16 1.62
C GLY A 140 -10.36 -3.13 0.12
N ALA A 141 -11.62 -2.97 -0.29
CA ALA A 141 -12.02 -3.00 -1.70
C ALA A 141 -11.68 -1.69 -2.44
N VAL A 142 -11.59 -0.56 -1.75
CA VAL A 142 -11.32 0.74 -2.36
C VAL A 142 -10.07 1.35 -1.77
N LEU A 143 -9.15 1.76 -2.65
CA LEU A 143 -7.96 2.52 -2.33
C LEU A 143 -8.06 3.92 -2.93
N ASN A 144 -7.95 4.95 -2.09
CA ASN A 144 -7.63 6.31 -2.52
C ASN A 144 -6.15 6.58 -2.21
N MET A 145 -5.39 6.97 -3.21
CA MET A 145 -3.97 7.27 -3.08
C MET A 145 -3.70 8.73 -3.43
N ILE A 146 -2.97 9.41 -2.56
CA ILE A 146 -2.39 10.74 -2.83
C ILE A 146 -0.88 10.60 -2.72
N SER A 147 -0.16 11.05 -3.75
CA SER A 147 1.29 11.03 -3.78
C SER A 147 1.84 12.38 -4.17
N VAL A 148 2.72 12.95 -3.35
CA VAL A 148 3.49 14.15 -3.67
C VAL A 148 4.92 13.73 -3.99
N GLY A 149 5.29 13.82 -5.27
CA GLY A 149 6.59 13.41 -5.81
C GLY A 149 7.33 14.58 -6.47
N GLY A 150 8.40 14.27 -7.22
CA GLY A 150 9.15 15.27 -7.96
C GLY A 150 9.73 16.39 -7.08
N ASP A 151 10.28 16.02 -5.91
CA ASP A 151 10.76 16.97 -4.90
C ASP A 151 9.71 17.99 -4.42
N GLY A 152 8.44 17.58 -4.39
CA GLY A 152 7.33 18.40 -3.91
C GLY A 152 6.65 19.26 -4.97
N GLU A 153 6.93 19.02 -6.25
CA GLU A 153 6.40 19.81 -7.36
C GLU A 153 5.18 19.19 -8.04
N GLU A 154 4.91 17.92 -7.79
CA GLU A 154 3.83 17.17 -8.44
C GLU A 154 2.99 16.39 -7.43
N ARG A 155 1.68 16.63 -7.44
CA ARG A 155 0.70 15.85 -6.68
C ARG A 155 -0.11 14.98 -7.64
N ASN A 156 -0.24 13.70 -7.30
CA ASN A 156 -1.01 12.72 -8.04
C ASN A 156 -2.08 12.11 -7.15
N LEU A 157 -3.30 12.02 -7.67
CA LEU A 157 -4.44 11.37 -7.02
C LEU A 157 -4.93 10.25 -7.91
N LEU A 158 -5.24 9.11 -7.32
CA LEU A 158 -5.88 8.02 -8.03
C LEU A 158 -6.76 7.21 -7.07
N THR A 159 -7.78 6.58 -7.63
CA THR A 159 -8.66 5.64 -6.93
C THR A 159 -8.58 4.29 -7.63
N VAL A 160 -8.45 3.22 -6.84
CA VAL A 160 -8.50 1.84 -7.32
C VAL A 160 -9.66 1.15 -6.63
N ASN A 161 -10.59 0.63 -7.41
CA ASN A 161 -11.61 -0.29 -6.96
C ASN A 161 -11.15 -1.72 -7.27
N TRP A 162 -10.72 -2.44 -6.26
CA TRP A 162 -10.19 -3.79 -6.42
C TRP A 162 -11.25 -4.81 -6.83
N ASP A 163 -12.53 -4.52 -6.63
CA ASP A 163 -13.61 -5.43 -7.00
C ASP A 163 -13.77 -5.51 -8.54
N GLU A 164 -13.33 -4.49 -9.28
CA GLU A 164 -13.30 -4.52 -10.76
C GLU A 164 -12.34 -5.59 -11.30
N PHE A 165 -11.33 -5.97 -10.49
CA PHE A 165 -10.40 -7.06 -10.85
C PHE A 165 -11.03 -8.46 -10.71
N GLU A 166 -12.23 -8.55 -10.11
CA GLU A 166 -12.96 -9.82 -9.94
C GLU A 166 -13.87 -10.14 -11.13
N GLU A 167 -14.12 -9.18 -12.00
CA GLU A 167 -14.94 -9.42 -13.18
C GLU A 167 -14.37 -10.55 -14.04
N HIS A 168 -15.28 -11.39 -14.53
CA HIS A 168 -14.89 -12.56 -15.32
C HIS A 168 -14.50 -12.11 -16.75
N ASP A 169 -13.47 -12.75 -17.27
CA ASP A 169 -13.04 -12.66 -18.67
C ASP A 169 -12.39 -11.35 -19.12
N ILE A 170 -12.01 -10.45 -18.19
CA ILE A 170 -11.18 -9.29 -18.53
C ILE A 170 -9.71 -9.55 -18.22
N THR A 171 -8.84 -8.98 -19.02
CA THR A 171 -7.41 -9.01 -18.80
C THR A 171 -7.00 -7.85 -17.88
N LEU A 172 -5.86 -8.00 -17.21
CA LEU A 172 -5.33 -6.94 -16.34
C LEU A 172 -5.07 -5.62 -17.11
N GLN A 173 -4.80 -5.70 -18.40
CA GLN A 173 -4.55 -4.56 -19.28
C GLN A 173 -5.83 -3.79 -19.65
N GLU A 174 -6.99 -4.40 -19.50
CA GLU A 174 -8.30 -3.76 -19.77
C GLU A 174 -8.82 -2.95 -18.59
N ILE A 175 -8.20 -3.08 -17.41
CA ILE A 175 -8.55 -2.26 -16.26
C ILE A 175 -7.88 -0.90 -16.39
N GLU A 176 -8.68 0.15 -16.47
CA GLU A 176 -8.23 1.53 -16.58
C GLU A 176 -8.31 2.22 -15.21
N ILE A 177 -7.22 2.83 -14.78
CA ILE A 177 -7.16 3.61 -13.54
C ILE A 177 -6.81 5.04 -13.91
N GLU A 178 -7.70 5.97 -13.57
CA GLU A 178 -7.47 7.39 -13.81
C GLU A 178 -6.48 7.97 -12.78
N VAL A 179 -5.50 8.70 -13.28
CA VAL A 179 -4.54 9.45 -12.45
C VAL A 179 -4.70 10.93 -12.72
N GLN A 180 -5.22 11.65 -11.74
CA GLN A 180 -5.27 13.10 -11.75
C GLN A 180 -3.93 13.66 -11.27
N THR A 181 -3.30 14.50 -12.09
CA THR A 181 -2.00 15.12 -11.79
C THR A 181 -2.15 16.61 -11.68
N GLU A 182 -1.61 17.17 -10.61
CA GLU A 182 -1.53 18.61 -10.37
C GLU A 182 -0.05 19.05 -10.28
N GLN A 183 0.33 20.06 -11.08
CA GLN A 183 1.63 20.72 -10.92
C GLN A 183 1.47 21.81 -9.87
N LEU A 184 2.25 21.73 -8.83
CA LEU A 184 2.15 22.62 -7.68
C LEU A 184 2.93 23.92 -7.94
N SER A 185 2.30 25.06 -7.64
CA SER A 185 2.93 26.38 -7.76
C SER A 185 3.96 26.62 -6.65
N GLU A 186 3.77 25.98 -5.52
CA GLU A 186 4.68 25.98 -4.38
C GLU A 186 5.00 24.55 -3.99
N LYS A 187 6.25 24.31 -3.55
CA LYS A 187 6.68 22.97 -3.14
C LYS A 187 5.96 22.51 -1.88
N GLU A 188 5.47 21.30 -1.93
CA GLU A 188 4.91 20.60 -0.77
C GLU A 188 5.87 19.55 -0.20
N GLU A 189 5.61 19.09 1.00
CA GLU A 189 6.33 17.95 1.56
C GLU A 189 6.01 16.69 0.75
N THR A 190 7.06 16.01 0.31
CA THR A 190 6.90 14.76 -0.44
C THR A 190 6.41 13.64 0.47
N GLY A 191 5.64 12.72 -0.08
CA GLY A 191 5.14 11.57 0.67
C GLY A 191 4.04 10.83 -0.08
N LEU A 192 3.52 9.83 0.59
CA LEU A 192 2.44 8.99 0.11
C LEU A 192 1.36 8.89 1.20
N MET A 193 0.09 9.00 0.80
CA MET A 193 -1.06 8.66 1.63
C MET A 193 -1.91 7.61 0.91
N LEU A 194 -2.25 6.56 1.63
CA LEU A 194 -3.12 5.47 1.21
C LEU A 194 -4.32 5.45 2.16
N GLU A 195 -5.51 5.77 1.67
CA GLU A 195 -6.76 5.56 2.40
C GLU A 195 -7.45 4.32 1.84
N ILE A 196 -7.59 3.30 2.69
CA ILE A 196 -8.14 1.99 2.34
C ILE A 196 -9.47 1.84 3.06
N SER A 197 -10.55 1.79 2.30
CA SER A 197 -11.92 1.71 2.78
C SER A 197 -12.64 0.45 2.28
N HIS A 198 -13.90 0.26 2.72
CA HIS A 198 -14.65 -0.96 2.44
C HIS A 198 -13.85 -2.19 2.87
N LEU A 199 -13.47 -2.19 4.18
CA LEU A 199 -12.60 -3.21 4.75
C LEU A 199 -13.15 -4.61 4.52
N ARG A 200 -12.30 -5.51 4.02
CA ARG A 200 -12.71 -6.88 3.69
C ARG A 200 -12.92 -7.76 4.92
N ASP A 201 -12.17 -7.53 5.97
CA ASP A 201 -12.28 -8.27 7.21
C ASP A 201 -12.73 -7.37 8.36
N VAL A 202 -13.40 -7.98 9.32
CA VAL A 202 -13.72 -7.34 10.60
C VAL A 202 -12.45 -7.19 11.41
N TRP A 203 -12.20 -5.99 11.92
CA TRP A 203 -11.13 -5.73 12.88
C TRP A 203 -11.66 -5.82 14.31
N THR A 204 -10.89 -6.46 15.17
CA THR A 204 -11.21 -6.68 16.58
C THR A 204 -10.21 -5.97 17.49
N LYS A 205 -10.53 -5.86 18.78
CA LYS A 205 -9.56 -5.37 19.77
C LYS A 205 -8.28 -6.19 19.79
N LYS A 206 -8.36 -7.49 19.55
CA LYS A 206 -7.19 -8.38 19.45
C LYS A 206 -6.28 -8.00 18.29
N ASP A 207 -6.86 -7.65 17.12
CA ASP A 207 -6.10 -7.23 15.95
C ASP A 207 -5.38 -5.90 16.22
N LEU A 208 -6.04 -4.93 16.89
CA LEU A 208 -5.44 -3.68 17.30
C LEU A 208 -4.20 -3.91 18.19
N HIS A 209 -4.33 -4.76 19.21
CA HIS A 209 -3.20 -5.08 20.10
C HIS A 209 -2.08 -5.81 19.35
N THR A 210 -2.44 -6.76 18.47
CA THR A 210 -1.46 -7.49 17.67
C THR A 210 -0.69 -6.56 16.75
N LEU A 211 -1.39 -5.62 16.09
CA LEU A 211 -0.76 -4.60 15.25
C LEU A 211 0.22 -3.76 16.07
N TYR A 212 -0.25 -3.25 17.23
CA TYR A 212 0.59 -2.44 18.11
C TYR A 212 1.86 -3.18 18.56
N ASP A 213 1.71 -4.42 19.05
CA ASP A 213 2.84 -5.23 19.53
C ASP A 213 3.87 -5.52 18.43
N GLN A 214 3.40 -5.69 17.21
CA GLN A 214 4.30 -5.90 16.09
C GLN A 214 5.00 -4.62 15.65
N LEU A 215 4.29 -3.49 15.64
CA LEU A 215 4.88 -2.18 15.31
C LEU A 215 5.99 -1.81 16.30
N GLN A 216 5.82 -2.12 17.59
CA GLN A 216 6.86 -1.91 18.60
C GLN A 216 8.19 -2.64 18.32
N LYS A 217 8.17 -3.70 17.52
CA LYS A 217 9.37 -4.46 17.15
C LYS A 217 10.11 -3.87 15.94
N LEU A 218 9.51 -2.90 15.26
CA LEU A 218 10.13 -2.20 14.13
C LEU A 218 10.95 -0.97 14.58
N ILE A 219 10.70 -0.49 15.79
CA ILE A 219 11.37 0.67 16.40
C ILE A 219 12.55 0.17 17.23
#